data_6fd1ebc00991a1ba99005fe3005bf563
#
_entry.id   6fd1ebc00991a1ba99005fe3005bf563
#
_cell.length_a   1.000
_cell.length_b   1.000
_cell.length_c   1.000
_cell.angle_alpha   90.00
_cell.angle_beta   90.00
_cell.angle_gamma   90.00
#
_symmetry.space_group_name_H-M   'P 1'
#
loop_
_entity.id
_entity.type
_entity.pdbx_description
1 polymer ?
#
loop_
_entity_poly.entity_id
_entity_poly.type
_entity_poly.pdbx_seq_one_letter_code
_entity_poly.pdbx_strand_id
1 'polypeptide(L)'
;DKVIVEEGSKEFTRNDDINLKIVKSIFSVNNIDLIYFDKNFISIRKAKDSDWDDLTKELLAILNQEITADFKPLIFKEESQFDDDISKRIEEVLNEKIRPAVAMDGGDIRLKSYKDGVAEVLLKGACAGCPSSTVTLKHGVERMIKHYVPEVNSVEAFNINE
;
A
#
# COMPACT_ATOMS: atom_id res chain seq x y z
N ASP A 1 -0.80 6.91 -19.50
CA ASP A 1 -0.91 6.31 -18.15
C ASP A 1 -1.47 4.92 -18.29
N LYS A 2 -0.71 3.93 -17.83
CA LYS A 2 -1.08 2.52 -17.98
C LYS A 2 -1.72 2.02 -16.69
N VAL A 3 -2.83 1.28 -16.80
CA VAL A 3 -3.44 0.59 -15.66
C VAL A 3 -2.59 -0.64 -15.34
N ILE A 4 -2.06 -0.70 -14.14
CA ILE A 4 -1.24 -1.81 -13.63
C ILE A 4 -2.12 -2.83 -12.91
N VAL A 5 -3.06 -2.36 -12.11
CA VAL A 5 -4.04 -3.16 -11.38
C VAL A 5 -5.43 -2.71 -11.76
N GLU A 6 -6.28 -3.63 -12.20
CA GLU A 6 -7.67 -3.34 -12.55
C GLU A 6 -8.54 -3.24 -11.30
N GLU A 7 -8.34 -4.16 -10.35
CA GLU A 7 -9.11 -4.25 -9.12
C GLU A 7 -8.20 -4.59 -7.93
N GLY A 8 -8.38 -3.89 -6.82
CA GLY A 8 -7.64 -4.10 -5.59
C GLY A 8 -6.23 -3.52 -5.58
N SER A 9 -5.47 -3.92 -4.62
CA SER A 9 -4.04 -3.61 -4.46
C SER A 9 -3.35 -4.73 -3.71
N LYS A 10 -2.04 -4.91 -3.89
CA LYS A 10 -1.32 -5.95 -3.15
C LYS A 10 0.14 -5.60 -2.90
N GLU A 11 0.57 -5.90 -1.69
CA GLU A 11 1.96 -5.85 -1.25
C GLU A 11 2.58 -7.24 -1.26
N PHE A 12 3.83 -7.33 -1.68
CA PHE A 12 4.63 -8.55 -1.70
C PHE A 12 5.97 -8.32 -1.02
N THR A 13 6.38 -9.30 -0.23
CA THR A 13 7.70 -9.42 0.35
C THR A 13 8.41 -10.66 -0.18
N ARG A 14 9.71 -10.81 0.08
CA ARG A 14 10.47 -12.01 -0.37
C ARG A 14 9.98 -13.31 0.26
N ASN A 15 9.26 -13.22 1.37
CA ASN A 15 8.76 -14.40 2.11
C ASN A 15 7.39 -14.87 1.62
N ASP A 16 6.75 -14.11 0.73
CA ASP A 16 5.45 -14.49 0.19
C ASP A 16 5.56 -15.60 -0.85
N ASP A 17 4.52 -16.42 -0.95
CA ASP A 17 4.39 -17.37 -2.06
C ASP A 17 4.03 -16.61 -3.34
N ILE A 18 5.04 -16.43 -4.20
CA ILE A 18 4.96 -15.56 -5.37
C ILE A 18 4.64 -16.38 -6.61
N ASN A 19 3.44 -16.20 -7.14
CA ASN A 19 3.01 -16.84 -8.38
C ASN A 19 3.04 -15.92 -9.61
N LEU A 20 3.20 -14.61 -9.41
CA LEU A 20 3.21 -13.61 -10.48
C LEU A 20 4.61 -13.42 -11.08
N LYS A 21 4.71 -13.56 -12.41
CA LYS A 21 5.98 -13.41 -13.15
C LYS A 21 6.64 -12.06 -12.88
N ILE A 22 5.91 -10.95 -13.00
CA ILE A 22 6.43 -9.59 -12.79
C ILE A 22 7.02 -9.42 -11.38
N VAL A 23 6.39 -10.00 -10.36
CA VAL A 23 6.88 -9.94 -8.97
C VAL A 23 8.19 -10.71 -8.84
N LYS A 24 8.27 -11.90 -9.43
CA LYS A 24 9.52 -12.70 -9.48
C LYS A 24 10.64 -11.96 -10.19
N SER A 25 10.34 -11.32 -11.33
CA SER A 25 11.31 -10.56 -12.10
C SER A 25 11.84 -9.36 -11.30
N ILE A 26 10.99 -8.63 -10.59
CA ILE A 26 11.44 -7.51 -9.74
C ILE A 26 12.27 -8.02 -8.55
N PHE A 27 11.86 -9.10 -7.88
CA PHE A 27 12.64 -9.69 -6.78
C PHE A 27 13.92 -10.40 -7.21
N SER A 28 14.13 -10.64 -8.51
CA SER A 28 15.42 -11.12 -9.00
C SER A 28 16.52 -10.05 -8.85
N VAL A 29 16.15 -8.78 -8.77
CA VAL A 29 17.04 -7.70 -8.39
C VAL A 29 17.38 -7.84 -6.90
N ASN A 30 18.67 -7.87 -6.59
CA ASN A 30 19.11 -7.91 -5.21
C ASN A 30 18.71 -6.64 -4.46
N ASN A 31 18.59 -6.74 -3.15
CA ASN A 31 18.31 -5.60 -2.27
C ASN A 31 16.92 -4.93 -2.48
N ILE A 32 15.95 -5.64 -3.03
CA ILE A 32 14.55 -5.25 -3.01
C ILE A 32 13.85 -6.00 -1.88
N ASP A 33 13.20 -5.27 -0.97
CA ASP A 33 12.55 -5.83 0.20
C ASP A 33 11.04 -5.95 0.04
N LEU A 34 10.43 -5.00 -0.70
CA LEU A 34 8.99 -4.90 -0.80
C LEU A 34 8.58 -4.34 -2.16
N ILE A 35 7.49 -4.88 -2.69
CA ILE A 35 6.83 -4.39 -3.90
C ILE A 35 5.34 -4.20 -3.58
N TYR A 36 4.80 -3.03 -3.89
CA TYR A 36 3.39 -2.73 -3.73
C TYR A 36 2.79 -2.34 -5.08
N PHE A 37 1.69 -2.98 -5.45
CA PHE A 37 0.95 -2.74 -6.69
C PHE A 37 -0.36 -2.03 -6.40
N ASP A 38 -0.61 -0.95 -7.12
CA ASP A 38 -1.88 -0.25 -7.14
C ASP A 38 -2.30 0.07 -8.58
N LYS A 39 -3.44 0.72 -8.75
CA LYS A 39 -4.09 0.96 -10.04
C LYS A 39 -3.15 1.50 -11.11
N ASN A 40 -2.39 2.53 -10.81
CA ASN A 40 -1.58 3.27 -11.77
C ASN A 40 -0.08 3.30 -11.44
N PHE A 41 0.35 2.66 -10.36
CA PHE A 41 1.73 2.70 -9.93
C PHE A 41 2.20 1.40 -9.27
N ILE A 42 3.50 1.26 -9.21
CA ILE A 42 4.21 0.22 -8.46
C ILE A 42 5.18 0.94 -7.53
N SER A 43 5.07 0.68 -6.22
CA SER A 43 6.06 1.13 -5.25
C SER A 43 7.05 0.02 -4.95
N ILE A 44 8.31 0.36 -4.90
CA ILE A 44 9.40 -0.58 -4.61
C ILE A 44 10.21 -0.04 -3.44
N ARG A 45 10.44 -0.86 -2.43
CA ARG A 45 11.32 -0.54 -1.31
C ARG A 45 12.61 -1.33 -1.44
N LYS A 46 13.72 -0.62 -1.40
CA LYS A 46 15.05 -1.22 -1.35
C LYS A 46 15.48 -1.51 0.09
N ALA A 47 16.44 -2.41 0.27
CA ALA A 47 17.12 -2.63 1.54
C ALA A 47 17.87 -1.37 2.00
N LYS A 48 18.06 -1.24 3.32
CA LYS A 48 18.67 -0.04 3.92
C LYS A 48 20.05 0.28 3.38
N ASP A 49 20.86 -0.75 3.14
CA ASP A 49 22.29 -0.63 2.78
C ASP A 49 22.54 -0.62 1.25
N SER A 50 21.51 -0.39 0.44
CA SER A 50 21.60 -0.32 -1.02
C SER A 50 21.40 1.09 -1.54
N ASP A 51 21.79 1.35 -2.79
CA ASP A 51 21.61 2.64 -3.46
C ASP A 51 20.65 2.53 -4.64
N TRP A 52 19.85 3.58 -4.86
CA TRP A 52 18.93 3.67 -5.99
C TRP A 52 19.64 3.81 -7.33
N ASP A 53 20.80 4.44 -7.35
CA ASP A 53 21.58 4.64 -8.58
C ASP A 53 21.97 3.30 -9.23
N ASP A 54 22.27 2.30 -8.39
CA ASP A 54 22.61 0.95 -8.87
C ASP A 54 21.37 0.15 -9.30
N LEU A 55 20.23 0.32 -8.59
CA LEU A 55 19.02 -0.48 -8.78
C LEU A 55 18.11 0.04 -9.89
N THR A 56 18.09 1.36 -10.10
CA THR A 56 17.10 2.00 -10.98
C THR A 56 17.18 1.49 -12.42
N LYS A 57 18.37 1.34 -12.97
CA LYS A 57 18.57 0.90 -14.36
C LYS A 57 18.05 -0.52 -14.58
N GLU A 58 18.36 -1.41 -13.65
CA GLU A 58 17.94 -2.81 -13.73
C GLU A 58 16.42 -2.94 -13.56
N LEU A 59 15.86 -2.23 -12.58
CA LEU A 59 14.41 -2.21 -12.35
C LEU A 59 13.64 -1.64 -13.55
N LEU A 60 14.11 -0.54 -14.14
CA LEU A 60 13.47 0.04 -15.32
C LEU A 60 13.53 -0.91 -16.53
N ALA A 61 14.63 -1.62 -16.73
CA ALA A 61 14.73 -2.63 -17.78
C ALA A 61 13.70 -3.75 -17.59
N ILE A 62 13.59 -4.27 -16.37
CA ILE A 62 12.63 -5.30 -16.02
C ILE A 62 11.18 -4.80 -16.20
N LEU A 63 10.85 -3.62 -15.69
CA LEU A 63 9.51 -3.06 -15.81
C LEU A 63 9.12 -2.83 -17.27
N ASN A 64 10.03 -2.32 -18.08
CA ASN A 64 9.79 -2.15 -19.52
C ASN A 64 9.58 -3.49 -20.27
N GLN A 65 10.24 -4.55 -19.82
CA GLN A 65 10.10 -5.88 -20.38
C GLN A 65 8.76 -6.54 -19.98
N GLU A 66 8.36 -6.38 -18.71
CA GLU A 66 7.15 -7.00 -18.17
C GLU A 66 5.88 -6.20 -18.48
N ILE A 67 5.95 -4.87 -18.53
CA ILE A 67 4.79 -3.98 -18.77
C ILE A 67 4.78 -3.52 -20.23
N THR A 68 4.64 -4.45 -21.15
CA THR A 68 4.53 -4.21 -22.59
C THR A 68 3.15 -3.69 -22.99
N ALA A 69 2.94 -3.41 -24.28
CA ALA A 69 1.63 -3.03 -24.83
C ALA A 69 0.54 -4.09 -24.52
N ASP A 70 0.92 -5.36 -24.51
CA ASP A 70 0.01 -6.50 -24.26
C ASP A 70 -0.11 -6.87 -22.77
N PHE A 71 0.46 -6.07 -21.87
CA PHE A 71 0.36 -6.32 -20.44
C PHE A 71 -1.12 -6.29 -20.01
N LYS A 72 -1.56 -7.37 -19.39
CA LYS A 72 -2.89 -7.45 -18.79
C LYS A 72 -2.85 -6.96 -17.36
N PRO A 73 -3.69 -5.97 -17.00
CA PRO A 73 -3.77 -5.49 -15.62
C PRO A 73 -4.02 -6.63 -14.63
N LEU A 74 -3.40 -6.53 -13.48
CA LEU A 74 -3.53 -7.50 -12.40
C LEU A 74 -4.87 -7.32 -11.68
N ILE A 75 -5.42 -8.40 -11.14
CA ILE A 75 -6.62 -8.37 -10.32
C ILE A 75 -6.26 -8.97 -8.95
N PHE A 76 -6.43 -8.17 -7.91
CA PHE A 76 -6.31 -8.59 -6.53
C PHE A 76 -7.68 -8.45 -5.87
N LYS A 77 -8.37 -9.57 -5.65
CA LYS A 77 -9.67 -9.54 -4.97
C LYS A 77 -9.49 -9.02 -3.55
N GLU A 78 -10.11 -7.90 -3.26
CA GLU A 78 -10.26 -7.37 -1.92
C GLU A 78 -11.70 -7.69 -1.48
N GLU A 79 -11.85 -8.55 -0.49
CA GLU A 79 -13.15 -8.73 0.18
C GLU A 79 -13.31 -7.57 1.15
N SER A 80 -14.43 -6.84 1.08
CA SER A 80 -14.79 -5.91 2.14
C SER A 80 -15.05 -6.73 3.41
N GLN A 81 -14.18 -6.60 4.39
CA GLN A 81 -14.16 -7.47 5.58
C GLN A 81 -15.12 -6.99 6.68
N PHE A 82 -15.87 -5.91 6.44
CA PHE A 82 -16.64 -5.25 7.50
C PHE A 82 -18.13 -5.29 7.21
N ASP A 83 -18.87 -5.81 8.16
CA ASP A 83 -20.32 -5.84 8.12
C ASP A 83 -20.96 -4.69 8.91
N ASP A 84 -20.23 -4.11 9.86
CA ASP A 84 -20.70 -3.04 10.72
C ASP A 84 -20.67 -1.66 10.04
N ASP A 85 -21.61 -0.81 10.39
CA ASP A 85 -21.81 0.52 9.78
C ASP A 85 -20.67 1.48 10.07
N ILE A 86 -20.06 1.42 11.25
CA ILE A 86 -18.97 2.30 11.64
C ILE A 86 -17.70 2.00 10.83
N SER A 87 -17.35 0.73 10.70
CA SER A 87 -16.20 0.31 9.87
C SER A 87 -16.37 0.70 8.42
N LYS A 88 -17.58 0.57 7.85
CA LYS A 88 -17.87 1.02 6.48
C LYS A 88 -17.69 2.53 6.32
N ARG A 89 -18.17 3.34 7.27
CA ARG A 89 -17.98 4.79 7.27
C ARG A 89 -16.50 5.18 7.39
N ILE A 90 -15.73 4.46 8.20
CA ILE A 90 -14.27 4.66 8.30
C ILE A 90 -13.61 4.36 6.96
N GLU A 91 -13.96 3.24 6.31
CA GLU A 91 -13.43 2.90 4.99
C GLU A 91 -13.76 3.94 3.93
N GLU A 92 -14.98 4.49 3.91
CA GLU A 92 -15.37 5.57 3.00
C GLU A 92 -14.48 6.80 3.20
N VAL A 93 -14.25 7.21 4.45
CA VAL A 93 -13.35 8.35 4.77
C VAL A 93 -11.93 8.07 4.31
N LEU A 94 -11.40 6.86 4.55
CA LEU A 94 -10.08 6.45 4.06
C LEU A 94 -10.03 6.53 2.53
N ASN A 95 -11.00 5.94 1.84
CA ASN A 95 -11.04 5.86 0.39
C ASN A 95 -11.16 7.21 -0.29
N GLU A 96 -12.01 8.10 0.22
CA GLU A 96 -12.31 9.38 -0.42
C GLU A 96 -11.34 10.50 -0.05
N LYS A 97 -10.85 10.52 1.19
CA LYS A 97 -10.12 11.68 1.75
C LYS A 97 -8.64 11.43 1.96
N ILE A 98 -8.24 10.19 2.25
CA ILE A 98 -6.88 9.89 2.70
C ILE A 98 -6.09 9.15 1.63
N ARG A 99 -6.66 8.08 1.06
CA ARG A 99 -5.98 7.25 0.06
C ARG A 99 -5.51 8.03 -1.17
N PRO A 100 -6.28 8.97 -1.74
CA PRO A 100 -5.79 9.77 -2.87
C PRO A 100 -4.51 10.55 -2.55
N ALA A 101 -4.39 11.08 -1.33
CA ALA A 101 -3.20 11.83 -0.90
C ALA A 101 -2.00 10.92 -0.71
N VAL A 102 -2.16 9.78 -0.01
CA VAL A 102 -1.04 8.84 0.23
C VAL A 102 -0.62 8.09 -1.03
N ALA A 103 -1.52 7.91 -1.99
CA ALA A 103 -1.20 7.32 -3.29
C ALA A 103 -0.25 8.20 -4.11
N MET A 104 -0.31 9.53 -3.96
CA MET A 104 0.65 10.45 -4.60
C MET A 104 2.09 10.20 -4.15
N ASP A 105 2.27 9.73 -2.92
CA ASP A 105 3.56 9.38 -2.33
C ASP A 105 3.91 7.89 -2.53
N GLY A 106 3.12 7.15 -3.30
CA GLY A 106 3.33 5.73 -3.58
C GLY A 106 2.94 4.78 -2.44
N GLY A 107 2.14 5.24 -1.49
CA GLY A 107 1.64 4.45 -0.38
C GLY A 107 0.15 4.15 -0.45
N ASP A 108 -0.33 3.38 0.51
CA ASP A 108 -1.75 3.12 0.73
C ASP A 108 -2.05 2.95 2.21
N ILE A 109 -3.32 3.13 2.56
CA ILE A 109 -3.84 2.94 3.91
C ILE A 109 -5.18 2.22 3.84
N ARG A 110 -5.36 1.21 4.69
CA ARG A 110 -6.57 0.40 4.77
C ARG A 110 -7.03 0.26 6.22
N LEU A 111 -8.33 0.13 6.43
CA LEU A 111 -8.83 -0.28 7.72
C LEU A 111 -8.49 -1.77 7.96
N LYS A 112 -7.92 -2.07 9.11
CA LYS A 112 -7.65 -3.45 9.56
C LYS A 112 -8.74 -3.94 10.48
N SER A 113 -9.12 -3.12 11.46
CA SER A 113 -10.21 -3.41 12.39
C SER A 113 -10.74 -2.14 13.04
N TYR A 114 -11.95 -2.22 13.55
CA TYR A 114 -12.53 -1.23 14.46
C TYR A 114 -13.13 -1.95 15.67
N LYS A 115 -12.69 -1.56 16.86
CA LYS A 115 -13.20 -2.11 18.11
C LYS A 115 -13.09 -1.12 19.25
N ASP A 116 -14.13 -0.99 20.04
CA ASP A 116 -14.17 -0.18 21.27
C ASP A 116 -13.68 1.27 21.09
N GLY A 117 -14.01 1.86 19.93
CA GLY A 117 -13.61 3.23 19.59
C GLY A 117 -12.19 3.35 19.02
N VAL A 118 -11.46 2.25 18.85
CA VAL A 118 -10.13 2.22 18.26
C VAL A 118 -10.19 1.71 16.83
N ALA A 119 -9.75 2.52 15.87
CA ALA A 119 -9.59 2.11 14.49
C ALA A 119 -8.13 1.72 14.24
N GLU A 120 -7.91 0.47 13.90
CA GLU A 120 -6.60 -0.02 13.47
C GLU A 120 -6.49 0.12 11.96
N VAL A 121 -5.47 0.84 11.51
CA VAL A 121 -5.20 1.03 10.08
C VAL A 121 -3.89 0.38 9.67
N LEU A 122 -3.86 -0.16 8.48
CA LEU A 122 -2.71 -0.83 7.89
C LEU A 122 -2.08 0.08 6.85
N LEU A 123 -0.80 0.37 7.03
CA LEU A 123 0.00 1.14 6.07
C LEU A 123 0.68 0.20 5.08
N LYS A 124 0.62 0.53 3.80
CA LYS A 124 1.21 -0.25 2.70
C LYS A 124 2.09 0.62 1.81
N GLY A 125 2.93 -0.02 1.01
CA GLY A 125 3.79 0.64 0.05
C GLY A 125 4.80 1.60 0.70
N ALA A 126 4.94 2.81 0.16
CA ALA A 126 5.87 3.82 0.66
C ALA A 126 5.54 4.31 2.09
N CYS A 127 4.28 4.20 2.53
CA CYS A 127 3.87 4.54 3.89
C CYS A 127 4.33 3.51 4.93
N ALA A 128 4.61 2.28 4.51
CA ALA A 128 5.11 1.22 5.39
C ALA A 128 6.61 1.40 5.66
N GLY A 129 6.98 1.50 6.93
CA GLY A 129 8.40 1.51 7.36
C GLY A 129 9.10 2.86 7.35
N CYS A 130 8.38 3.99 7.25
CA CYS A 130 8.96 5.31 7.45
C CYS A 130 8.60 5.85 8.85
N PRO A 131 9.51 5.82 9.84
CA PRO A 131 9.18 6.16 11.24
C PRO A 131 8.69 7.60 11.44
N SER A 132 9.25 8.56 10.69
CA SER A 132 8.89 9.97 10.81
C SER A 132 7.55 10.31 10.14
N SER A 133 7.19 9.63 9.05
CA SER A 133 5.91 9.84 8.39
C SER A 133 4.76 9.13 9.10
N THR A 134 5.04 8.01 9.78
CA THR A 134 4.01 7.23 10.48
C THR A 134 3.32 8.06 11.58
N VAL A 135 4.07 8.81 12.37
CA VAL A 135 3.49 9.65 13.45
C VAL A 135 2.67 10.80 12.89
N THR A 136 3.20 11.52 11.90
CA THR A 136 2.51 12.66 11.28
C THR A 136 1.28 12.19 10.51
N LEU A 137 1.41 11.10 9.76
CA LEU A 137 0.32 10.49 9.03
C LEU A 137 -0.77 10.00 9.98
N LYS A 138 -0.39 9.30 11.06
CA LYS A 138 -1.32 8.82 12.09
C LYS A 138 -2.16 9.96 12.66
N HIS A 139 -1.55 11.07 13.06
CA HIS A 139 -2.29 12.21 13.61
C HIS A 139 -3.21 12.87 12.59
N GLY A 140 -2.77 12.98 11.34
CA GLY A 140 -3.61 13.50 10.24
C GLY A 140 -4.81 12.61 9.95
N VAL A 141 -4.57 11.31 9.85
CA VAL A 141 -5.61 10.28 9.64
C VAL A 141 -6.59 10.25 10.81
N GLU A 142 -6.09 10.23 12.04
CA GLU A 142 -6.94 10.22 13.24
C GLU A 142 -7.85 11.44 13.28
N ARG A 143 -7.33 12.64 13.03
CA ARG A 143 -8.12 13.87 13.00
C ARG A 143 -9.21 13.81 11.92
N MET A 144 -8.86 13.31 10.74
CA MET A 144 -9.81 13.20 9.62
C MET A 144 -10.91 12.19 9.94
N ILE A 145 -10.55 11.00 10.42
CA ILE A 145 -11.54 9.97 10.78
C ILE A 145 -12.46 10.47 11.89
N LYS A 146 -11.94 11.03 12.97
CA LYS A 146 -12.75 11.58 14.07
C LYS A 146 -13.71 12.69 13.63
N HIS A 147 -13.33 13.47 12.65
CA HIS A 147 -14.18 14.53 12.12
C HIS A 147 -15.45 13.97 11.44
N TYR A 148 -15.32 12.91 10.66
CA TYR A 148 -16.43 12.29 9.92
C TYR A 148 -17.09 11.13 10.65
N VAL A 149 -16.38 10.46 11.55
CA VAL A 149 -16.84 9.31 12.34
C VAL A 149 -16.52 9.57 13.82
N PRO A 150 -17.36 10.35 14.52
CA PRO A 150 -17.13 10.77 15.91
C PRO A 150 -17.02 9.60 16.92
N GLU A 151 -17.52 8.43 16.56
CA GLU A 151 -17.44 7.21 17.35
C GLU A 151 -16.02 6.70 17.53
N VAL A 152 -15.08 7.15 16.66
CA VAL A 152 -13.66 6.79 16.76
C VAL A 152 -12.98 7.67 17.80
N ASN A 153 -12.41 7.03 18.82
CA ASN A 153 -11.65 7.70 19.90
C ASN A 153 -10.15 7.82 19.59
N SER A 154 -9.59 6.82 18.91
CA SER A 154 -8.18 6.80 18.52
C SER A 154 -7.95 5.98 17.26
N VAL A 155 -6.84 6.25 16.60
CA VAL A 155 -6.36 5.48 15.45
C VAL A 155 -4.98 4.89 15.78
N GLU A 156 -4.81 3.62 15.51
CA GLU A 156 -3.54 2.93 15.59
C GLU A 156 -3.08 2.50 14.21
N ALA A 157 -1.82 2.77 13.89
CA ALA A 157 -1.25 2.44 12.59
C ALA A 157 -0.28 1.25 12.73
N PHE A 158 -0.46 0.28 11.87
CA PHE A 158 0.35 -0.94 11.80
C PHE A 158 1.03 -1.06 10.44
N ASN A 159 2.23 -1.63 10.45
CA ASN A 159 2.92 -2.06 9.23
C ASN A 159 2.85 -3.60 9.18
N ILE A 160 2.64 -4.16 8.00
CA ILE A 160 2.55 -5.62 7.82
C ILE A 160 3.86 -6.35 8.25
N ASN A 161 4.96 -5.61 8.35
CA ASN A 161 6.30 -6.16 8.57
C ASN A 161 6.86 -5.89 9.99
N GLU A 162 6.00 -5.63 10.97
CA GLU A 162 6.38 -5.61 12.39
C GLU A 162 5.83 -6.82 13.13
#